data_9fd2685ac158a1d429c0589a447f8503
#
_entry.id   9fd2685ac158a1d429c0589a447f8503
#
_cell.length_a   1.000
_cell.length_b   1.000
_cell.length_c   1.000
_cell.angle_alpha   90.00
_cell.angle_beta   90.00
_cell.angle_gamma   90.00
#
_symmetry.space_group_name_H-M   'P 1'
#
loop_
_entity.id
_entity.type
_entity.pdbx_description
1 polymer ?
#
loop_
_entity_poly.entity_id
_entity_poly.type
_entity_poly.pdbx_seq_one_letter_code
_entity_poly.pdbx_strand_id
1 'polypeptide(L)'
;MKHKLWALAIALLMAFPLPAKAHDQLVDQSPGEGETVSAGVVELKLTFNNELLEIESGNEIVVTGPNGEIVYAGCLPTMGRDGLLSLDLDAAGDYGVSWRVVSQDGHPISDSFEFSIINETGYVSDPTFGYPACAGEVELEVQEQPEIGYWLLWLSLGLVAAGVFFFLRPKHKP
;
A
#
# COMPACT_ATOMS: atom_id res chain seq x y z
N MET A 1 3.27 38.21 -30.81
CA MET A 1 2.39 37.93 -29.66
C MET A 1 2.00 36.46 -29.57
N LYS A 2 1.67 35.76 -30.68
CA LYS A 2 1.26 34.34 -30.68
C LYS A 2 2.29 33.39 -30.05
N HIS A 3 3.59 33.55 -30.36
CA HIS A 3 4.65 32.68 -29.81
C HIS A 3 4.81 32.79 -28.28
N LYS A 4 4.53 33.96 -27.68
CA LYS A 4 4.60 34.15 -26.22
C LYS A 4 3.45 33.46 -25.50
N LEU A 5 2.25 33.40 -26.12
CA LEU A 5 1.11 32.67 -25.60
C LEU A 5 1.32 31.16 -25.62
N TRP A 6 1.94 30.64 -26.69
CA TRP A 6 2.30 29.21 -26.79
C TRP A 6 3.36 28.83 -25.76
N ALA A 7 4.38 29.66 -25.53
CA ALA A 7 5.41 29.41 -24.52
C ALA A 7 4.80 29.40 -23.10
N LEU A 8 3.85 30.30 -22.83
CA LEU A 8 3.15 30.34 -21.54
C LEU A 8 2.26 29.11 -21.34
N ALA A 9 1.56 28.66 -22.38
CA ALA A 9 0.73 27.44 -22.33
C ALA A 9 1.56 26.19 -22.07
N ILE A 10 2.72 26.05 -22.73
CA ILE A 10 3.66 24.93 -22.51
C ILE A 10 4.24 24.96 -21.10
N ALA A 11 4.63 26.13 -20.60
CA ALA A 11 5.14 26.30 -19.24
C ALA A 11 4.08 25.95 -18.18
N LEU A 12 2.81 26.30 -18.44
CA LEU A 12 1.69 25.98 -17.56
C LEU A 12 1.40 24.46 -17.56
N LEU A 13 1.53 23.80 -18.71
CA LEU A 13 1.36 22.35 -18.84
C LEU A 13 2.43 21.57 -18.10
N MET A 14 3.68 22.07 -18.10
CA MET A 14 4.81 21.45 -17.38
C MET A 14 4.80 21.75 -15.86
N ALA A 15 3.99 22.69 -15.41
CA ALA A 15 3.87 23.03 -13.99
C ALA A 15 2.92 22.10 -13.21
N PHE A 16 2.19 21.23 -13.88
CA PHE A 16 1.37 20.20 -13.22
C PHE A 16 2.13 18.87 -13.21
N PRO A 17 2.82 18.51 -12.11
CA PRO A 17 3.36 17.17 -11.95
C PRO A 17 2.19 16.19 -11.87
N LEU A 18 2.02 15.37 -12.89
CA LEU A 18 1.14 14.21 -12.80
C LEU A 18 1.81 13.24 -11.83
N PRO A 19 1.10 12.73 -10.82
CA PRO A 19 1.66 11.69 -9.95
C PRO A 19 1.97 10.46 -10.82
N ALA A 20 3.25 10.18 -11.04
CA ALA A 20 3.68 8.92 -11.61
C ALA A 20 3.59 7.87 -10.50
N LYS A 21 2.59 6.98 -10.55
CA LYS A 21 2.57 5.78 -9.72
C LYS A 21 3.57 4.79 -10.31
N ALA A 22 4.81 4.84 -9.81
CA ALA A 22 5.91 4.01 -10.28
C ALA A 22 6.09 2.74 -9.42
N HIS A 23 5.35 2.61 -8.31
CA HIS A 23 5.48 1.50 -7.36
C HIS A 23 4.40 0.45 -7.58
N ASP A 24 4.73 -0.79 -7.21
CA ASP A 24 3.80 -1.89 -7.20
C ASP A 24 2.64 -1.63 -6.26
N GLN A 25 1.47 -2.18 -6.58
CA GLN A 25 0.23 -1.95 -5.85
C GLN A 25 -0.53 -3.25 -5.71
N LEU A 26 -1.21 -3.41 -4.57
CA LEU A 26 -2.26 -4.40 -4.42
C LEU A 26 -3.39 -4.05 -5.38
N VAL A 27 -3.81 -5.01 -6.22
CA VAL A 27 -4.87 -4.81 -7.22
C VAL A 27 -6.11 -5.65 -6.93
N ASP A 28 -5.97 -6.71 -6.11
CA ASP A 28 -7.06 -7.56 -5.69
C ASP A 28 -6.71 -8.25 -4.37
N GLN A 29 -7.73 -8.52 -3.55
CA GLN A 29 -7.57 -9.24 -2.28
C GLN A 29 -8.81 -10.08 -1.96
N SER A 30 -8.60 -11.20 -1.30
CA SER A 30 -9.65 -12.05 -0.76
C SER A 30 -9.22 -12.54 0.64
N PRO A 31 -10.07 -12.38 1.69
CA PRO A 31 -11.32 -11.62 1.70
C PRO A 31 -11.10 -10.15 1.30
N GLY A 32 -12.14 -9.52 0.70
CA GLY A 32 -12.13 -8.11 0.37
C GLY A 32 -12.22 -7.22 1.60
N GLU A 33 -11.87 -5.94 1.46
CA GLU A 33 -12.04 -4.92 2.51
C GLU A 33 -13.48 -4.87 3.00
N GLY A 34 -13.68 -5.09 4.31
CA GLY A 34 -15.00 -5.14 4.95
C GLY A 34 -15.86 -6.34 4.55
N GLU A 35 -15.33 -7.33 3.83
CA GLU A 35 -16.06 -8.55 3.47
C GLU A 35 -16.36 -9.39 4.72
N THR A 36 -17.53 -10.03 4.75
CA THR A 36 -17.91 -10.98 5.78
C THR A 36 -17.86 -12.39 5.23
N VAL A 37 -17.06 -13.27 5.85
CA VAL A 37 -16.90 -14.67 5.46
C VAL A 37 -17.25 -15.60 6.62
N SER A 38 -17.54 -16.87 6.33
CA SER A 38 -17.87 -17.87 7.34
C SER A 38 -16.62 -18.38 8.05
N ALA A 39 -16.75 -18.72 9.34
CA ALA A 39 -15.73 -19.41 10.11
C ALA A 39 -15.32 -20.73 9.43
N GLY A 40 -14.02 -21.06 9.49
CA GLY A 40 -13.44 -22.22 8.83
C GLY A 40 -12.02 -21.91 8.38
N VAL A 41 -11.52 -22.73 7.44
CA VAL A 41 -10.25 -22.44 6.76
C VAL A 41 -10.50 -21.36 5.71
N VAL A 42 -9.98 -20.17 5.98
CA VAL A 42 -10.08 -19.00 5.11
C VAL A 42 -8.78 -18.85 4.34
N GLU A 43 -8.86 -18.82 3.01
CA GLU A 43 -7.72 -18.51 2.14
C GLU A 43 -7.61 -16.98 1.99
N LEU A 44 -6.55 -16.43 2.53
CA LEU A 44 -6.18 -15.04 2.34
C LEU A 44 -5.28 -14.97 1.11
N LYS A 45 -5.72 -14.18 0.11
CA LYS A 45 -4.98 -13.95 -1.13
C LYS A 45 -4.79 -12.46 -1.36
N LEU A 46 -3.55 -12.06 -1.63
CA LEU A 46 -3.19 -10.70 -2.03
C LEU A 46 -2.61 -10.76 -3.44
N THR A 47 -3.21 -10.06 -4.40
CA THR A 47 -2.74 -10.03 -5.79
C THR A 47 -2.19 -8.64 -6.13
N PHE A 48 -0.97 -8.59 -6.63
CA PHE A 48 -0.28 -7.35 -6.99
C PHE A 48 -0.27 -7.14 -8.51
N ASN A 49 0.00 -5.91 -8.95
CA ASN A 49 0.07 -5.60 -10.38
C ASN A 49 1.31 -6.19 -11.08
N ASN A 50 2.41 -6.44 -10.35
CA ASN A 50 3.63 -7.07 -10.83
C ASN A 50 4.06 -8.24 -9.92
N GLU A 51 5.07 -8.97 -10.35
CA GLU A 51 5.68 -10.04 -9.56
C GLU A 51 6.37 -9.51 -8.31
N LEU A 52 6.36 -10.29 -7.25
CA LEU A 52 7.04 -10.02 -5.99
C LEU A 52 8.40 -10.71 -5.97
N LEU A 53 9.33 -10.16 -5.21
CA LEU A 53 10.57 -10.87 -4.92
C LEU A 53 10.30 -11.99 -3.92
N GLU A 54 10.71 -13.21 -4.27
CA GLU A 54 10.66 -14.37 -3.37
C GLU A 54 11.90 -14.34 -2.46
N ILE A 55 11.77 -13.71 -1.29
CA ILE A 55 12.85 -13.60 -0.30
C ILE A 55 12.38 -14.12 1.05
N GLU A 56 13.26 -14.86 1.75
CA GLU A 56 12.92 -15.57 3.00
C GLU A 56 12.42 -14.65 4.12
N SER A 57 12.83 -13.39 4.16
CA SER A 57 12.51 -12.44 5.23
C SER A 57 12.10 -11.06 4.69
N GLY A 58 11.20 -10.99 3.74
CA GLY A 58 10.82 -9.71 3.13
C GLY A 58 9.32 -9.59 2.88
N ASN A 59 8.66 -10.72 2.73
CA ASN A 59 7.23 -10.81 2.54
C ASN A 59 6.61 -11.31 3.84
N GLU A 60 5.95 -10.41 4.56
CA GLU A 60 5.48 -10.61 5.93
C GLU A 60 4.02 -10.24 6.06
N ILE A 61 3.32 -10.90 6.97
CA ILE A 61 1.92 -10.62 7.25
C ILE A 61 1.60 -10.85 8.73
N VAL A 62 0.80 -9.97 9.30
CA VAL A 62 0.24 -10.11 10.64
C VAL A 62 -1.27 -10.08 10.53
N VAL A 63 -1.92 -11.04 11.16
CA VAL A 63 -3.38 -11.11 11.29
C VAL A 63 -3.73 -11.02 12.75
N THR A 64 -4.58 -10.04 13.08
CA THR A 64 -5.13 -9.82 14.44
C THR A 64 -6.60 -10.24 14.48
N GLY A 65 -6.97 -10.88 15.55
CA GLY A 65 -8.35 -11.31 15.78
C GLY A 65 -9.22 -10.24 16.47
N PRO A 66 -10.51 -10.57 16.73
CA PRO A 66 -11.52 -9.62 17.20
C PRO A 66 -11.21 -8.97 18.56
N ASN A 67 -10.37 -9.59 19.40
CA ASN A 67 -9.99 -9.07 20.71
C ASN A 67 -8.58 -8.42 20.67
N GLY A 68 -8.00 -8.23 19.48
CA GLY A 68 -6.68 -7.69 19.30
C GLY A 68 -5.54 -8.70 19.53
N GLU A 69 -5.86 -9.99 19.69
CA GLU A 69 -4.84 -11.05 19.76
C GLU A 69 -4.20 -11.27 18.39
N ILE A 70 -2.92 -11.65 18.37
CA ILE A 70 -2.25 -12.07 17.15
C ILE A 70 -2.65 -13.51 16.84
N VAL A 71 -3.38 -13.68 15.73
CA VAL A 71 -3.76 -15.00 15.19
C VAL A 71 -2.63 -15.60 14.38
N TYR A 72 -1.97 -14.77 13.58
CA TYR A 72 -0.80 -15.14 12.80
C TYR A 72 0.17 -13.98 12.68
N ALA A 73 1.43 -14.24 12.84
CA ALA A 73 2.51 -13.31 12.49
C ALA A 73 3.66 -14.12 11.88
N GLY A 74 3.95 -13.86 10.60
CA GLY A 74 4.93 -14.66 9.90
C GLY A 74 5.13 -14.24 8.45
N CYS A 75 5.77 -15.12 7.69
CA CYS A 75 5.96 -14.91 6.27
C CYS A 75 4.63 -15.00 5.51
N LEU A 76 4.53 -14.20 4.47
CA LEU A 76 3.52 -14.35 3.44
C LEU A 76 4.14 -15.16 2.29
N PRO A 77 3.77 -16.44 2.09
CA PRO A 77 4.22 -17.19 0.94
C PRO A 77 3.79 -16.51 -0.35
N THR A 78 4.73 -16.31 -1.27
CA THR A 78 4.48 -15.63 -2.54
C THR A 78 4.75 -16.56 -3.71
N MET A 79 3.94 -16.45 -4.76
CA MET A 79 4.09 -17.13 -6.03
C MET A 79 3.78 -16.16 -7.18
N GLY A 80 4.83 -15.72 -7.86
CA GLY A 80 4.71 -14.70 -8.89
C GLY A 80 4.20 -13.37 -8.30
N ARG A 81 2.98 -12.99 -8.63
CA ARG A 81 2.35 -11.75 -8.14
C ARG A 81 1.35 -11.95 -7.00
N ASP A 82 1.17 -13.19 -6.55
CA ASP A 82 0.19 -13.52 -5.52
C ASP A 82 0.89 -13.87 -4.20
N GLY A 83 0.39 -13.30 -3.09
CA GLY A 83 0.65 -13.76 -1.73
C GLY A 83 -0.51 -14.61 -1.24
N LEU A 84 -0.24 -15.79 -0.67
CA LEU A 84 -1.25 -16.76 -0.27
C LEU A 84 -1.01 -17.26 1.16
N LEU A 85 -2.04 -17.17 2.00
CA LEU A 85 -2.00 -17.68 3.37
C LEU A 85 -3.34 -18.32 3.71
N SER A 86 -3.33 -19.56 4.18
CA SER A 86 -4.53 -20.19 4.76
C SER A 86 -4.55 -19.99 6.26
N LEU A 87 -5.69 -19.56 6.80
CA LEU A 87 -5.95 -19.30 8.21
C LEU A 87 -7.12 -20.15 8.69
N ASP A 88 -7.00 -20.75 9.86
CA ASP A 88 -8.09 -21.50 10.49
C ASP A 88 -8.73 -20.64 11.58
N LEU A 89 -9.92 -20.07 11.27
CA LEU A 89 -10.56 -19.00 12.04
C LEU A 89 -11.93 -19.45 12.57
N ASP A 90 -12.13 -19.39 13.88
CA ASP A 90 -13.40 -19.77 14.53
C ASP A 90 -14.07 -18.62 15.30
N ALA A 91 -13.33 -17.63 15.77
CA ALA A 91 -13.89 -16.51 16.50
C ALA A 91 -14.64 -15.57 15.55
N ALA A 92 -15.91 -15.28 15.89
CA ALA A 92 -16.69 -14.29 15.16
C ALA A 92 -16.26 -12.86 15.53
N GLY A 93 -16.19 -11.97 14.53
CA GLY A 93 -15.83 -10.57 14.70
C GLY A 93 -14.87 -10.07 13.61
N ASP A 94 -14.30 -8.90 13.84
CA ASP A 94 -13.45 -8.22 12.87
C ASP A 94 -11.98 -8.65 12.99
N TYR A 95 -11.37 -8.93 11.87
CA TYR A 95 -9.95 -9.33 11.74
C TYR A 95 -9.20 -8.25 10.98
N GLY A 96 -8.09 -7.79 11.57
CA GLY A 96 -7.16 -6.87 10.91
C GLY A 96 -6.04 -7.64 10.23
N VAL A 97 -5.72 -7.26 9.01
CA VAL A 97 -4.60 -7.81 8.23
C VAL A 97 -3.64 -6.67 7.92
N SER A 98 -2.39 -6.81 8.33
CA SER A 98 -1.30 -5.91 7.95
C SER A 98 -0.23 -6.71 7.21
N TRP A 99 0.22 -6.21 6.08
CA TRP A 99 1.17 -6.92 5.25
C TRP A 99 2.30 -6.00 4.75
N ARG A 100 3.43 -6.61 4.48
CA ARG A 100 4.59 -6.00 3.83
C ARG A 100 5.15 -6.99 2.82
N VAL A 101 5.36 -6.53 1.60
CA VAL A 101 6.00 -7.33 0.55
C VAL A 101 7.06 -6.51 -0.16
N VAL A 102 8.00 -7.19 -0.81
CA VAL A 102 9.04 -6.54 -1.61
C VAL A 102 8.71 -6.73 -3.08
N SER A 103 8.53 -5.61 -3.76
CA SER A 103 8.25 -5.60 -5.19
C SER A 103 9.49 -5.98 -6.02
N GLN A 104 9.28 -6.31 -7.30
CA GLN A 104 10.36 -6.74 -8.19
C GLN A 104 11.47 -5.69 -8.38
N ASP A 105 11.15 -4.41 -8.17
CA ASP A 105 12.13 -3.32 -8.20
C ASP A 105 12.97 -3.19 -6.90
N GLY A 106 12.72 -4.06 -5.92
CA GLY A 106 13.42 -4.12 -4.63
C GLY A 106 12.88 -3.17 -3.56
N HIS A 107 11.80 -2.43 -3.84
CA HIS A 107 11.20 -1.54 -2.83
C HIS A 107 10.13 -2.27 -2.02
N PRO A 108 10.14 -2.15 -0.69
CA PRO A 108 9.07 -2.66 0.14
C PRO A 108 7.81 -1.80 -0.02
N ILE A 109 6.68 -2.48 -0.11
CA ILE A 109 5.35 -1.88 -0.04
C ILE A 109 4.56 -2.54 1.09
N SER A 110 3.70 -1.79 1.76
CA SER A 110 2.89 -2.27 2.89
C SER A 110 1.55 -1.57 2.92
N ASP A 111 0.55 -2.26 3.43
CA ASP A 111 -0.79 -1.72 3.68
C ASP A 111 -1.51 -2.59 4.72
N SER A 112 -2.75 -2.22 5.05
CA SER A 112 -3.60 -2.98 5.95
C SER A 112 -5.06 -2.89 5.52
N PHE A 113 -5.84 -3.91 5.86
CA PHE A 113 -7.28 -3.96 5.65
C PHE A 113 -7.95 -4.80 6.73
N GLU A 114 -9.29 -4.77 6.75
CA GLU A 114 -10.09 -5.53 7.70
C GLU A 114 -11.15 -6.36 6.96
N PHE A 115 -11.49 -7.51 7.54
CA PHE A 115 -12.62 -8.35 7.13
C PHE A 115 -13.30 -8.93 8.36
N SER A 116 -14.50 -9.48 8.23
CA SER A 116 -15.26 -10.03 9.36
C SER A 116 -15.51 -11.53 9.22
N ILE A 117 -15.50 -12.25 10.33
CA ILE A 117 -15.90 -13.65 10.42
C ILE A 117 -17.27 -13.76 11.10
N ILE A 118 -18.16 -14.57 10.52
CA ILE A 118 -19.37 -15.06 11.18
C ILE A 118 -19.25 -16.56 11.45
N ASN A 119 -19.63 -17.00 12.64
CA ASN A 119 -19.59 -18.42 13.03
C ASN A 119 -21.00 -18.92 13.41
N GLU A 120 -21.85 -19.12 12.41
CA GLU A 120 -23.20 -19.61 12.61
C GLU A 120 -23.26 -21.14 12.83
N THR A 121 -22.22 -21.86 12.40
CA THR A 121 -22.17 -23.33 12.47
C THR A 121 -21.61 -23.86 13.78
N GLY A 122 -21.03 -22.98 14.63
CA GLY A 122 -20.28 -23.39 15.80
C GLY A 122 -18.96 -24.08 15.44
N TYR A 123 -18.35 -23.67 14.31
CA TYR A 123 -17.04 -24.17 13.88
C TYR A 123 -16.01 -23.90 14.98
N VAL A 124 -15.10 -24.86 15.19
CA VAL A 124 -13.97 -24.74 16.12
C VAL A 124 -12.71 -25.02 15.32
N SER A 125 -11.75 -24.13 15.42
CA SER A 125 -10.47 -24.25 14.74
C SER A 125 -9.68 -25.47 15.21
N ASP A 126 -8.89 -26.06 14.31
CA ASP A 126 -8.02 -27.18 14.62
C ASP A 126 -6.72 -26.69 15.26
N PRO A 127 -6.44 -26.99 16.54
CA PRO A 127 -5.23 -26.57 17.20
C PRO A 127 -3.95 -27.15 16.60
N THR A 128 -4.09 -28.12 15.68
CA THR A 128 -2.96 -28.71 14.94
C THR A 128 -2.80 -28.13 13.54
N PHE A 129 -3.59 -27.13 13.18
CA PHE A 129 -3.49 -26.47 11.87
C PHE A 129 -2.08 -25.90 11.67
N GLY A 130 -1.44 -26.32 10.58
CA GLY A 130 -0.07 -25.95 10.28
C GLY A 130 0.03 -24.64 9.52
N TYR A 131 0.68 -23.66 10.11
CA TYR A 131 1.03 -22.42 9.43
C TYR A 131 2.41 -22.53 8.74
N PRO A 132 2.67 -21.70 7.71
CA PRO A 132 3.98 -21.63 7.08
C PRO A 132 5.07 -21.31 8.11
N ALA A 133 6.17 -22.07 8.05
CA ALA A 133 7.34 -21.78 8.88
C ALA A 133 8.19 -20.71 8.18
N CYS A 134 8.53 -19.66 8.92
CA CYS A 134 9.39 -18.59 8.44
C CYS A 134 10.75 -18.63 9.14
N ALA A 135 11.79 -18.26 8.41
CA ALA A 135 13.11 -18.05 8.99
C ALA A 135 13.19 -16.62 9.56
N GLY A 136 13.00 -16.46 10.88
CA GLY A 136 13.18 -15.18 11.59
C GLY A 136 11.94 -14.68 12.31
N GLU A 137 12.13 -13.64 13.12
CA GLU A 137 11.05 -12.90 13.79
C GLU A 137 10.48 -11.86 12.82
N VAL A 138 9.15 -11.78 12.76
CA VAL A 138 8.45 -10.78 11.93
C VAL A 138 8.29 -9.50 12.75
N GLU A 139 9.01 -8.46 12.39
CA GLU A 139 8.85 -7.12 12.95
C GLU A 139 8.31 -6.19 11.87
N LEU A 140 7.00 -5.94 11.90
CA LEU A 140 6.39 -4.95 11.02
C LEU A 140 6.70 -3.55 11.55
N GLU A 141 7.73 -2.91 11.02
CA GLU A 141 7.86 -1.46 11.15
C GLU A 141 6.78 -0.78 10.28
N VAL A 142 5.81 -0.22 10.94
CA VAL A 142 4.89 0.73 10.29
C VAL A 142 5.70 1.97 9.93
N GLN A 143 6.20 2.03 8.71
CA GLN A 143 6.84 3.25 8.21
C GLN A 143 5.76 4.32 8.04
N GLU A 144 5.70 5.25 9.00
CA GLU A 144 4.99 6.51 8.79
C GLU A 144 5.60 7.17 7.55
N GLN A 145 4.80 7.27 6.50
CA GLN A 145 5.21 8.00 5.30
C GLN A 145 5.51 9.45 5.71
N PRO A 146 6.71 9.99 5.38
CA PRO A 146 7.01 11.37 5.70
C PRO A 146 5.97 12.26 5.02
N GLU A 147 5.24 13.01 5.81
CA GLU A 147 4.36 14.05 5.31
C GLU A 147 5.19 14.98 4.39
N ILE A 148 4.97 14.85 3.09
CA ILE A 148 5.57 15.78 2.13
C ILE A 148 4.97 17.14 2.47
N GLY A 149 5.73 17.94 3.23
CA GLY A 149 5.25 19.22 3.72
C GLY A 149 4.78 20.08 2.55
N TYR A 150 3.55 20.54 2.60
CA TYR A 150 2.92 21.43 1.60
C TYR A 150 3.76 22.70 1.31
N TRP A 151 4.79 22.99 2.12
CA TRP A 151 5.74 24.09 1.90
C TRP A 151 6.50 23.99 0.57
N LEU A 152 6.75 22.78 0.04
CA LEU A 152 7.36 22.58 -1.27
C LEU A 152 6.44 23.04 -2.41
N LEU A 153 5.12 22.89 -2.25
CA LEU A 153 4.13 23.40 -3.20
C LEU A 153 4.11 24.93 -3.19
N TRP A 154 4.20 25.54 -2.00
CA TRP A 154 4.26 27.00 -1.89
C TRP A 154 5.55 27.59 -2.45
N LEU A 155 6.69 26.90 -2.29
CA LEU A 155 7.97 27.29 -2.89
C LEU A 155 7.91 27.27 -4.41
N SER A 156 7.33 26.22 -5.01
CA SER A 156 7.19 26.12 -6.47
C SER A 156 6.26 27.21 -7.03
N LEU A 157 5.15 27.50 -6.33
CA LEU A 157 4.23 28.57 -6.71
C LEU A 157 4.91 29.95 -6.63
N GLY A 158 5.71 30.20 -5.59
CA GLY A 158 6.48 31.44 -5.40
C GLY A 158 7.50 31.66 -6.51
N LEU A 159 8.22 30.62 -6.94
CA LEU A 159 9.19 30.71 -8.02
C LEU A 159 8.52 31.02 -9.38
N VAL A 160 7.37 30.40 -9.66
CA VAL A 160 6.60 30.67 -10.88
C VAL A 160 6.09 32.13 -10.88
N ALA A 161 5.54 32.61 -9.75
CA ALA A 161 5.06 33.98 -9.63
C ALA A 161 6.19 35.01 -9.80
N ALA A 162 7.36 34.75 -9.21
CA ALA A 162 8.53 35.61 -9.36
C ALA A 162 9.04 35.65 -10.81
N GLY A 163 9.05 34.50 -11.50
CA GLY A 163 9.42 34.41 -12.90
C GLY A 163 8.48 35.20 -13.82
N VAL A 164 7.17 35.08 -13.60
CA VAL A 164 6.15 35.85 -14.34
C VAL A 164 6.28 37.35 -14.08
N PHE A 165 6.49 37.75 -12.82
CA PHE A 165 6.68 39.12 -12.46
C PHE A 165 7.92 39.74 -13.13
N PHE A 166 9.04 39.01 -13.15
CA PHE A 166 10.28 39.46 -13.80
C PHE A 166 10.13 39.58 -15.32
N PHE A 167 9.34 38.70 -15.94
CA PHE A 167 9.09 38.68 -17.40
C PHE A 167 8.13 39.81 -17.83
N LEU A 168 7.19 40.19 -16.99
CA LEU A 168 6.20 41.24 -17.25
C LEU A 168 6.69 42.65 -16.90
N ARG A 169 7.85 42.78 -16.27
CA ARG A 169 8.40 44.11 -15.91
C ARG A 169 8.66 44.92 -17.18
N PRO A 170 8.06 46.11 -17.31
CA PRO A 170 8.33 46.99 -18.46
C PRO A 170 9.79 47.38 -18.43
N LYS A 171 10.51 47.10 -19.53
CA LYS A 171 11.87 47.61 -19.73
C LYS A 171 11.76 49.12 -19.84
N HIS A 172 12.16 49.82 -18.78
CA HIS A 172 12.41 51.26 -18.87
C HIS A 172 13.49 51.44 -19.94
N LYS A 173 13.11 52.07 -21.07
CA LYS A 173 14.10 52.59 -22.02
C LYS A 173 14.66 53.89 -21.41
N PRO A 174 15.98 54.14 -21.49
CA PRO A 174 16.61 55.40 -21.16
C PRO A 174 16.20 56.47 -22.13
#